data_12819c05afbd4119c1700ae8e893021e
#
_entry.id   12819c05afbd4119c1700ae8e893021e
#
_cell.length_a   1.000
_cell.length_b   1.000
_cell.length_c   1.000
_cell.angle_alpha   90.00
_cell.angle_beta   90.00
_cell.angle_gamma   90.00
#
_symmetry.space_group_name_H-M   'P 1'
#
loop_
_entity.id
_entity.type
_entity.pdbx_description
1 polymer ?
#
loop_
_entity_poly.entity_id
_entity_poly.type
_entity_poly.pdbx_seq_one_letter_code
_entity_poly.pdbx_strand_id
1 'polypeptide(L)'
;MSAHIRWNKDYMLSVLDNHIIDYPTPINLSYLWSFGFTAAFCLGVQIVTGIFLAMHYTPHIDLAFSSVEHIMRDVNNGWLIRYLHANGASMFFIVVYTHMFRGLYYGSYIQPREHLWCSGVLI
;
A
#
# COMPACT_ATOMS: atom_id res chain seq x y z
N MET A 1 2.75 29.86 -30.21
CA MET A 1 3.52 30.43 -29.08
C MET A 1 2.58 30.64 -27.92
N SER A 2 2.43 29.69 -27.03
CA SER A 2 1.62 29.85 -25.83
C SER A 2 2.48 30.52 -24.75
N ALA A 3 2.05 31.71 -24.31
CA ALA A 3 2.70 32.41 -23.23
C ALA A 3 2.54 31.60 -21.94
N HIS A 4 3.59 30.93 -21.51
CA HIS A 4 3.65 30.36 -20.18
C HIS A 4 3.62 31.52 -19.17
N ILE A 5 2.47 31.68 -18.53
CA ILE A 5 2.34 32.56 -17.36
C ILE A 5 3.27 31.97 -16.28
N ARG A 6 4.39 32.62 -16.05
CA ARG A 6 5.28 32.31 -14.93
C ARG A 6 4.59 32.77 -13.64
N TRP A 7 3.79 31.90 -13.06
CA TRP A 7 3.47 32.02 -11.64
C TRP A 7 4.77 31.74 -10.87
N ASN A 8 5.06 32.57 -9.88
CA ASN A 8 6.07 32.24 -8.86
C ASN A 8 5.55 30.99 -8.13
N LYS A 9 5.85 29.82 -8.67
CA LYS A 9 5.52 28.56 -8.02
C LYS A 9 6.43 28.46 -6.80
N ASP A 10 5.85 28.47 -5.62
CA ASP A 10 6.59 28.09 -4.42
C ASP A 10 7.32 26.78 -4.68
N TYR A 11 8.57 26.69 -4.20
CA TYR A 11 9.45 25.54 -4.45
C TYR A 11 8.73 24.19 -4.19
N MET A 12 7.94 24.14 -3.13
CA MET A 12 7.16 22.93 -2.76
C MET A 12 6.11 22.57 -3.82
N LEU A 13 5.41 23.55 -4.39
CA LEU A 13 4.43 23.31 -5.45
C LEU A 13 5.10 22.85 -6.75
N SER A 14 6.28 23.40 -7.06
CA SER A 14 7.07 22.97 -8.22
C SER A 14 7.55 21.52 -8.09
N VAL A 15 7.96 21.10 -6.89
CA VAL A 15 8.35 19.71 -6.63
C VAL A 15 7.15 18.78 -6.82
N LEU A 16 5.97 19.13 -6.30
CA LEU A 16 4.74 18.34 -6.47
C LEU A 16 4.33 18.24 -7.94
N ASP A 17 4.37 19.37 -8.68
CA ASP A 17 4.05 19.37 -10.12
C ASP A 17 4.96 18.40 -10.89
N ASN A 18 6.26 18.48 -10.69
CA ASN A 18 7.22 17.65 -11.41
C ASN A 18 7.11 16.14 -11.09
N HIS A 19 6.66 15.80 -9.87
CA HIS A 19 6.57 14.41 -9.44
C HIS A 19 5.19 13.77 -9.64
N ILE A 20 4.13 14.57 -9.75
CA ILE A 20 2.75 14.06 -9.86
C ILE A 20 2.13 14.36 -11.24
N ILE A 21 2.34 15.57 -11.77
CA ILE A 21 1.66 16.02 -13.00
C ILE A 21 2.56 15.82 -14.23
N ASP A 22 3.81 16.27 -14.15
CA ASP A 22 4.74 16.27 -15.29
C ASP A 22 5.66 15.04 -15.31
N TYR A 23 5.37 14.03 -14.50
CA TYR A 23 6.18 12.81 -14.45
C TYR A 23 6.09 12.04 -15.78
N PRO A 24 7.21 11.82 -16.48
CA PRO A 24 7.19 11.13 -17.76
C PRO A 24 6.88 9.65 -17.60
N THR A 25 5.73 9.23 -18.12
CA THR A 25 5.29 7.84 -18.07
C THR A 25 5.34 7.20 -19.44
N PRO A 26 5.75 5.92 -19.57
CA PRO A 26 5.67 5.18 -20.83
C PRO A 26 4.22 5.05 -21.31
N ILE A 27 4.00 5.13 -22.62
CA ILE A 27 2.65 5.04 -23.23
C ILE A 27 2.07 3.62 -23.13
N ASN A 28 2.94 2.60 -23.01
CA ASN A 28 2.58 1.17 -23.02
C ASN A 28 2.35 0.57 -21.63
N LEU A 29 2.00 1.39 -20.63
CA LEU A 29 1.67 0.89 -19.29
C LEU A 29 0.39 0.04 -19.32
N SER A 30 0.43 -1.11 -18.67
CA SER A 30 -0.74 -1.96 -18.42
C SER A 30 -1.24 -1.80 -16.98
N TYR A 31 -2.39 -2.39 -16.67
CA TYR A 31 -2.93 -2.42 -15.29
C TYR A 31 -1.98 -3.06 -14.27
N LEU A 32 -0.99 -3.84 -14.70
CA LEU A 32 0.03 -4.41 -13.81
C LEU A 32 0.87 -3.34 -13.09
N TRP A 33 0.95 -2.12 -13.62
CA TRP A 33 1.64 -1.01 -12.96
C TRP A 33 0.87 -0.43 -11.77
N SER A 34 -0.43 -0.65 -11.69
CA SER A 34 -1.26 -0.20 -10.58
C SER A 34 -1.11 -1.05 -9.31
N PHE A 35 -0.49 -2.23 -9.39
CA PHE A 35 -0.33 -3.13 -8.24
C PHE A 35 0.55 -2.55 -7.13
N GLY A 36 1.51 -1.68 -7.45
CA GLY A 36 2.29 -0.96 -6.42
C GLY A 36 1.41 -0.06 -5.56
N PHE A 37 0.56 0.75 -6.17
CA PHE A 37 -0.40 1.59 -5.45
C PHE A 37 -1.43 0.75 -4.68
N THR A 38 -1.93 -0.31 -5.30
CA THR A 38 -2.88 -1.23 -4.65
C THR A 38 -2.27 -1.89 -3.41
N ALA A 39 -0.98 -2.28 -3.47
CA ALA A 39 -0.26 -2.81 -2.31
C ALA A 39 -0.16 -1.78 -1.17
N ALA A 40 0.19 -0.53 -1.49
CA ALA A 40 0.23 0.56 -0.51
C ALA A 40 -1.15 0.83 0.11
N PHE A 41 -2.21 0.80 -0.67
CA PHE A 41 -3.58 0.95 -0.18
C PHE A 41 -3.96 -0.21 0.75
N CYS A 42 -3.71 -1.45 0.36
CA CYS A 42 -3.96 -2.62 1.20
C CYS A 42 -3.16 -2.55 2.51
N LEU A 43 -1.90 -2.12 2.47
CA LEU A 43 -1.09 -1.91 3.66
C LEU A 43 -1.73 -0.86 4.60
N GLY A 44 -2.19 0.25 4.06
CA GLY A 44 -2.91 1.27 4.83
C GLY A 44 -4.13 0.71 5.55
N VAL A 45 -4.95 -0.09 4.85
CA VAL A 45 -6.11 -0.78 5.44
C VAL A 45 -5.66 -1.74 6.56
N GLN A 46 -4.58 -2.52 6.34
CA GLN A 46 -4.06 -3.43 7.35
C GLN A 46 -3.56 -2.68 8.61
N ILE A 47 -2.86 -1.57 8.45
CA ILE A 47 -2.38 -0.76 9.58
C ILE A 47 -3.55 -0.21 10.38
N VAL A 48 -4.51 0.43 9.72
CA VAL A 48 -5.67 1.05 10.40
C VAL A 48 -6.50 0.00 11.12
N THR A 49 -6.89 -1.07 10.45
CA THR A 49 -7.68 -2.14 11.07
C THR A 49 -6.91 -2.86 12.17
N GLY A 50 -5.60 -3.05 12.00
CA GLY A 50 -4.73 -3.68 13.00
C GLY A 50 -4.59 -2.87 14.29
N ILE A 51 -4.50 -1.54 14.20
CA ILE A 51 -4.47 -0.66 15.38
C ILE A 51 -5.75 -0.82 16.19
N PHE A 52 -6.92 -0.77 15.54
CA PHE A 52 -8.20 -0.93 16.25
C PHE A 52 -8.35 -2.33 16.86
N LEU A 53 -7.92 -3.37 16.19
CA LEU A 53 -7.94 -4.73 16.76
C LEU A 53 -6.99 -4.88 17.94
N ALA A 54 -5.79 -4.27 17.87
CA ALA A 54 -4.81 -4.32 18.95
C ALA A 54 -5.28 -3.66 20.24
N MET A 55 -6.21 -2.70 20.16
CA MET A 55 -6.80 -2.06 21.36
C MET A 55 -7.65 -3.02 22.19
N HIS A 56 -8.13 -4.09 21.60
CA HIS A 56 -9.04 -5.05 22.24
C HIS A 56 -8.45 -6.44 22.42
N TYR A 57 -7.37 -6.76 21.68
CA TYR A 57 -6.74 -8.07 21.73
C TYR A 57 -5.78 -8.20 22.90
N THR A 58 -5.88 -9.30 23.63
CA THR A 58 -4.98 -9.61 24.76
C THR A 58 -4.08 -10.80 24.38
N PRO A 59 -2.76 -10.60 24.19
CA PRO A 59 -1.83 -11.66 23.80
C PRO A 59 -1.42 -12.51 25.03
N HIS A 60 -2.34 -13.32 25.54
CA HIS A 60 -2.12 -14.22 26.67
C HIS A 60 -2.72 -15.59 26.38
N ILE A 61 -2.09 -16.65 26.86
CA ILE A 61 -2.47 -18.06 26.55
C ILE A 61 -3.96 -18.29 26.87
N ASP A 62 -4.43 -17.86 28.04
CA ASP A 62 -5.80 -18.09 28.48
C ASP A 62 -6.81 -17.05 27.95
N LEU A 63 -6.33 -15.89 27.52
CA LEU A 63 -7.20 -14.75 27.17
C LEU A 63 -7.26 -14.44 25.69
N ALA A 64 -6.33 -14.96 24.89
CA ALA A 64 -6.26 -14.63 23.46
C ALA A 64 -7.54 -15.01 22.72
N PHE A 65 -8.03 -16.21 22.92
CA PHE A 65 -9.26 -16.68 22.29
C PHE A 65 -10.48 -15.87 22.74
N SER A 66 -10.64 -15.68 24.05
CA SER A 66 -11.78 -14.93 24.62
C SER A 66 -11.77 -13.47 24.19
N SER A 67 -10.60 -12.84 24.06
CA SER A 67 -10.49 -11.46 23.55
C SER A 67 -10.91 -11.34 22.07
N VAL A 68 -10.63 -12.35 21.26
CA VAL A 68 -11.10 -12.40 19.86
C VAL A 68 -12.62 -12.58 19.81
N GLU A 69 -13.19 -13.45 20.65
CA GLU A 69 -14.63 -13.60 20.76
C GLU A 69 -15.31 -12.31 21.23
N HIS A 70 -14.72 -11.62 22.18
CA HIS A 70 -15.18 -10.29 22.62
C HIS A 70 -15.18 -9.28 21.45
N ILE A 71 -14.12 -9.22 20.65
CA ILE A 71 -14.08 -8.35 19.46
C ILE A 71 -15.23 -8.69 18.49
N MET A 72 -15.49 -9.98 18.28
CA MET A 72 -16.49 -10.42 17.32
C MET A 72 -17.93 -10.17 17.76
N ARG A 73 -18.21 -10.16 19.07
CA ARG A 73 -19.57 -10.12 19.61
C ARG A 73 -19.94 -8.81 20.26
N ASP A 74 -19.02 -8.23 21.04
CA ASP A 74 -19.33 -7.13 21.96
C ASP A 74 -18.84 -5.77 21.47
N VAL A 75 -17.75 -5.75 20.70
CA VAL A 75 -17.19 -4.51 20.13
C VAL A 75 -18.03 -4.05 18.94
N ASN A 76 -18.40 -2.79 18.95
CA ASN A 76 -19.21 -2.20 17.88
C ASN A 76 -18.48 -2.28 16.53
N ASN A 77 -19.05 -2.98 15.54
CA ASN A 77 -18.44 -3.31 14.26
C ASN A 77 -17.11 -4.11 14.35
N GLY A 78 -16.82 -4.73 15.49
CA GLY A 78 -15.60 -5.51 15.68
C GLY A 78 -15.47 -6.68 14.72
N TRP A 79 -16.58 -7.37 14.42
CA TRP A 79 -16.65 -8.42 13.43
C TRP A 79 -16.23 -7.94 12.03
N LEU A 80 -16.66 -6.74 11.64
CA LEU A 80 -16.33 -6.16 10.34
C LEU A 80 -14.83 -5.85 10.24
N ILE A 81 -14.28 -5.20 11.25
CA ILE A 81 -12.84 -4.85 11.30
C ILE A 81 -11.99 -6.13 11.30
N ARG A 82 -12.39 -7.15 12.06
CA ARG A 82 -11.72 -8.45 12.11
C ARG A 82 -11.71 -9.13 10.74
N TYR A 83 -12.85 -9.20 10.04
CA TYR A 83 -12.91 -9.81 8.72
C TYR A 83 -12.17 -9.00 7.66
N LEU A 84 -12.24 -7.67 7.70
CA LEU A 84 -11.44 -6.82 6.82
C LEU A 84 -9.94 -7.06 7.01
N HIS A 85 -9.49 -7.19 8.25
CA HIS A 85 -8.08 -7.45 8.55
C HIS A 85 -7.65 -8.84 8.08
N ALA A 86 -8.41 -9.87 8.37
CA ALA A 86 -8.09 -11.25 8.01
C ALA A 86 -8.08 -11.48 6.48
N ASN A 87 -9.13 -11.03 5.79
CA ASN A 87 -9.21 -11.17 4.33
C ASN A 87 -8.27 -10.20 3.62
N GLY A 88 -8.12 -9.00 4.16
CA GLY A 88 -7.18 -8.00 3.66
C GLY A 88 -5.73 -8.46 3.69
N ALA A 89 -5.34 -9.27 4.67
CA ALA A 89 -4.00 -9.87 4.73
C ALA A 89 -3.75 -10.78 3.51
N SER A 90 -4.69 -11.64 3.18
CA SER A 90 -4.59 -12.51 2.00
C SER A 90 -4.52 -11.69 0.71
N MET A 91 -5.38 -10.67 0.60
CA MET A 91 -5.38 -9.76 -0.56
C MET A 91 -4.05 -9.00 -0.69
N PHE A 92 -3.50 -8.53 0.42
CA PHE A 92 -2.21 -7.85 0.43
C PHE A 92 -1.10 -8.73 -0.15
N PHE A 93 -0.99 -9.99 0.28
CA PHE A 93 0.03 -10.90 -0.26
C PHE A 93 -0.19 -11.23 -1.75
N ILE A 94 -1.42 -11.43 -2.19
CA ILE A 94 -1.72 -11.63 -3.62
C ILE A 94 -1.23 -10.43 -4.44
N VAL A 95 -1.53 -9.22 -4.00
CA VAL A 95 -1.13 -7.99 -4.68
C VAL A 95 0.39 -7.82 -4.69
N VAL A 96 1.06 -8.06 -3.56
CA VAL A 96 2.53 -7.98 -3.45
C VAL A 96 3.21 -9.00 -4.36
N TYR A 97 2.75 -10.24 -4.37
CA TYR A 97 3.32 -11.26 -5.27
C TYR A 97 3.13 -10.90 -6.74
N THR A 98 1.96 -10.42 -7.12
CA THR A 98 1.71 -9.96 -8.50
C THR A 98 2.63 -8.80 -8.86
N HIS A 99 2.83 -7.86 -7.94
CA HIS A 99 3.75 -6.73 -8.10
C HIS A 99 5.20 -7.19 -8.30
N MET A 100 5.68 -8.15 -7.51
CA MET A 100 7.02 -8.71 -7.63
C MET A 100 7.18 -9.51 -8.93
N PHE A 101 6.24 -10.37 -9.27
CA PHE A 101 6.30 -11.16 -10.50
C PHE A 101 6.22 -10.29 -11.77
N ARG A 102 5.48 -9.16 -11.72
CA ARG A 102 5.53 -8.16 -12.77
C ARG A 102 6.96 -7.63 -12.95
N GLY A 103 7.65 -7.31 -11.84
CA GLY A 103 9.05 -6.86 -11.86
C GLY A 103 10.01 -7.90 -12.45
N LEU A 104 9.84 -9.16 -12.12
CA LEU A 104 10.63 -10.26 -12.68
C LEU A 104 10.35 -10.45 -14.18
N TYR A 105 9.08 -10.43 -14.58
CA TYR A 105 8.68 -10.61 -15.98
C TYR A 105 9.24 -9.52 -16.90
N TYR A 106 9.18 -8.27 -16.46
CA TYR A 106 9.66 -7.12 -17.25
C TYR A 106 11.15 -6.79 -17.02
N GLY A 107 11.88 -7.56 -16.22
CA GLY A 107 13.29 -7.30 -15.96
C GLY A 107 13.55 -6.00 -15.20
N SER A 108 12.63 -5.59 -14.32
CA SER A 108 12.71 -4.31 -13.59
C SER A 108 13.87 -4.26 -12.58
N TYR A 109 14.56 -5.35 -12.34
CA TYR A 109 15.72 -5.47 -11.46
C TYR A 109 17.06 -5.21 -12.15
N ILE A 110 17.05 -5.01 -13.50
CA ILE A 110 18.24 -4.78 -14.31
C ILE A 110 18.57 -3.29 -14.36
N GLN A 111 19.85 -2.96 -14.59
CA GLN A 111 20.31 -1.57 -14.75
C GLN A 111 19.40 -0.76 -15.69
N PRO A 112 19.07 0.48 -15.34
CA PRO A 112 19.60 1.31 -14.23
C PRO A 112 18.70 1.29 -12.97
N ARG A 113 17.86 0.29 -12.75
CA ARG A 113 16.79 0.26 -11.72
C ARG A 113 17.04 -0.67 -10.55
N GLU A 114 18.25 -1.21 -10.41
CA GLU A 114 18.62 -2.12 -9.34
C GLU A 114 18.40 -1.53 -7.93
N HIS A 115 18.63 -0.23 -7.75
CA HIS A 115 18.40 0.43 -6.46
C HIS A 115 16.93 0.45 -6.04
N LEU A 116 16.03 0.64 -7.00
CA LEU A 116 14.58 0.57 -6.74
C LEU A 116 14.15 -0.85 -6.38
N TRP A 117 14.72 -1.85 -7.03
CA TRP A 117 14.46 -3.25 -6.69
C TRP A 117 14.94 -3.59 -5.27
N CYS A 118 16.18 -3.21 -4.93
CA CYS A 118 16.74 -3.43 -3.59
C CYS A 118 15.91 -2.72 -2.50
N SER A 119 15.46 -1.48 -2.74
CA SER A 119 14.62 -0.77 -1.78
C SER A 119 13.29 -1.48 -1.54
N GLY A 120 12.67 -2.01 -2.60
CA GLY A 120 11.45 -2.81 -2.49
C GLY A 120 11.62 -4.11 -1.70
N VAL A 121 12.78 -4.75 -1.80
CA VAL A 121 13.10 -5.96 -1.03
C VAL A 121 13.30 -5.66 0.46
N LEU A 122 13.75 -4.44 0.80
CA LEU A 122 13.96 -4.01 2.19
C LEU A 122 12.66 -3.58 2.90
N ILE A 123 11.64 -3.18 2.15
CA ILE A 123 10.31 -2.79 2.67
C ILE A 123 9.46 -4.03 2.90
#